data_b40eec527b4ff2c842a689396c7fbafb
#
_entry.id   b40eec527b4ff2c842a689396c7fbafb
#
_cell.length_a   1.000
_cell.length_b   1.000
_cell.length_c   1.000
_cell.angle_alpha   90.00
_cell.angle_beta   90.00
_cell.angle_gamma   90.00
#
_symmetry.space_group_name_H-M   'P 1'
#
loop_
_entity.id
_entity.type
_entity.pdbx_description
1 polymer ?
#
loop_
_entity_poly.entity_id
_entity_poly.type
_entity_poly.pdbx_seq_one_letter_code
_entity_poly.pdbx_strand_id
1 'polypeptide(L)'
;IEPQGGMWAESDTNLPCGESLIRQCFYGKKYFREEFQKDVKTLWLPDVFGYTAALPQIIKKCGMDTFMTIKLSWNNINDFPHHTFIWNGLDDSKVLVHMPPEGDYNSNATPYAFEKTYQKYKEKQVSDIALMSFGIGDGGGGPGEYHINMVKRCENLRYIPNVKMSSSESFFDKLKKDVSNYP
;
A
#
# COMPACT_ATOMS: atom_id res chain seq x y z
N ILE A 1 -14.51 -3.87 -7.46
CA ILE A 1 -14.04 -2.68 -6.70
C ILE A 1 -13.81 -3.15 -5.28
N GLU A 2 -12.68 -2.78 -4.69
CA GLU A 2 -12.33 -3.05 -3.31
C GLU A 2 -12.28 -1.73 -2.54
N PRO A 3 -13.13 -1.50 -1.51
CA PRO A 3 -12.99 -0.34 -0.64
C PRO A 3 -11.76 -0.48 0.22
N GLN A 4 -10.89 0.54 0.23
CA GLN A 4 -9.66 0.61 1.01
C GLN A 4 -9.53 1.97 1.72
N GLY A 5 -8.68 2.00 2.77
CA GLY A 5 -8.41 3.22 3.55
C GLY A 5 -8.05 2.90 4.99
N GLY A 6 -9.02 2.42 5.75
CA GLY A 6 -8.87 2.08 7.18
C GLY A 6 -9.08 3.27 8.13
N MET A 7 -8.80 4.49 7.69
CA MET A 7 -9.11 5.74 8.40
C MET A 7 -10.32 6.45 7.77
N TRP A 8 -10.89 7.40 8.49
CA TRP A 8 -11.96 8.26 8.01
C TRP A 8 -11.53 9.16 6.86
N ALA A 9 -10.32 9.71 6.97
CA ALA A 9 -9.65 10.48 5.93
C ALA A 9 -8.20 10.02 5.81
N GLU A 10 -7.51 10.42 4.75
CA GLU A 10 -6.05 10.27 4.61
C GLU A 10 -5.34 11.28 5.53
N SER A 11 -5.20 10.89 6.80
CA SER A 11 -4.77 11.80 7.87
C SER A 11 -3.25 11.92 7.92
N ASP A 12 -2.74 13.13 8.15
CA ASP A 12 -1.39 13.31 8.71
C ASP A 12 -1.26 12.48 9.99
N THR A 13 -0.10 11.90 10.24
CA THR A 13 0.11 11.04 11.40
C THR A 13 1.15 11.58 12.38
N ASN A 14 1.81 12.71 12.08
CA ASN A 14 2.82 13.31 12.93
C ASN A 14 2.25 14.45 13.80
N LEU A 15 1.34 15.25 13.25
CA LEU A 15 0.77 16.40 13.94
C LEU A 15 -0.38 16.05 14.90
N PRO A 16 -1.35 15.16 14.53
CA PRO A 16 -2.45 14.80 15.41
C PRO A 16 -1.98 13.97 16.60
N CYS A 17 -2.69 14.10 17.73
CA CYS A 17 -2.45 13.23 18.88
C CYS A 17 -2.94 11.78 18.60
N GLY A 18 -2.43 10.81 19.38
CA GLY A 18 -2.76 9.40 19.23
C GLY A 18 -4.27 9.12 19.31
N GLU A 19 -5.01 9.80 20.17
CA GLU A 19 -6.47 9.67 20.28
C GLU A 19 -7.16 10.06 18.96
N SER A 20 -6.71 11.12 18.30
CA SER A 20 -7.24 11.53 16.99
C SER A 20 -7.01 10.45 15.93
N LEU A 21 -5.84 9.83 15.91
CA LEU A 21 -5.52 8.74 14.98
C LEU A 21 -6.35 7.48 15.25
N ILE A 22 -6.58 7.15 16.53
CA ILE A 22 -7.48 6.06 16.93
C ILE A 22 -8.89 6.33 16.43
N ARG A 23 -9.38 7.56 16.57
CA ARG A 23 -10.73 7.96 16.07
C ARG A 23 -10.81 7.90 14.55
N GLN A 24 -9.77 8.29 13.83
CA GLN A 24 -9.68 8.10 12.37
C GLN A 24 -9.91 6.64 11.99
N CYS A 25 -9.22 5.72 12.65
CA CYS A 25 -9.40 4.28 12.41
C CYS A 25 -10.78 3.79 12.85
N PHE A 26 -11.26 4.23 14.01
CA PHE A 26 -12.57 3.81 14.55
C PHE A 26 -13.71 4.21 13.62
N TYR A 27 -13.78 5.49 13.24
CA TYR A 27 -14.86 5.99 12.37
C TYR A 27 -14.70 5.48 10.93
N GLY A 28 -13.47 5.42 10.41
CA GLY A 28 -13.21 4.86 9.09
C GLY A 28 -13.68 3.41 9.00
N LYS A 29 -13.21 2.53 9.89
CA LYS A 29 -13.59 1.12 9.88
C LYS A 29 -15.09 0.92 10.16
N LYS A 30 -15.72 1.77 11.02
CA LYS A 30 -17.16 1.75 11.22
C LYS A 30 -17.89 2.03 9.91
N TYR A 31 -17.52 3.09 9.20
CA TYR A 31 -18.10 3.46 7.91
C TYR A 31 -17.95 2.32 6.88
N PHE A 32 -16.75 1.75 6.72
CA PHE A 32 -16.54 0.62 5.80
C PHE A 32 -17.42 -0.59 6.13
N ARG A 33 -17.63 -0.88 7.40
CA ARG A 33 -18.54 -1.98 7.82
C ARG A 33 -20.00 -1.68 7.54
N GLU A 34 -20.45 -0.47 7.84
CA GLU A 34 -21.86 -0.07 7.68
C GLU A 34 -22.25 0.07 6.21
N GLU A 35 -21.40 0.72 5.38
CA GLU A 35 -21.73 1.01 3.99
C GLU A 35 -21.36 -0.11 3.02
N PHE A 36 -20.24 -0.81 3.27
CA PHE A 36 -19.70 -1.82 2.35
C PHE A 36 -19.67 -3.22 2.93
N GLN A 37 -20.09 -3.42 4.17
CA GLN A 37 -20.02 -4.71 4.89
C GLN A 37 -18.61 -5.30 4.87
N LYS A 38 -17.58 -4.44 4.88
CA LYS A 38 -16.16 -4.80 4.78
C LYS A 38 -15.42 -4.39 6.05
N ASP A 39 -14.66 -5.34 6.64
CA ASP A 39 -13.71 -5.04 7.70
C ASP A 39 -12.31 -4.88 7.10
N VAL A 40 -11.89 -3.65 6.84
CA VAL A 40 -10.60 -3.33 6.22
C VAL A 40 -9.45 -3.76 7.12
N LYS A 41 -8.48 -4.48 6.55
CA LYS A 41 -7.29 -5.02 7.24
C LYS A 41 -6.00 -4.28 6.92
N THR A 42 -6.02 -3.43 5.92
CA THR A 42 -4.87 -2.64 5.48
C THR A 42 -5.10 -1.17 5.77
N LEU A 43 -4.15 -0.52 6.44
CA LEU A 43 -4.11 0.93 6.45
C LEU A 43 -3.51 1.39 5.11
N TRP A 44 -4.27 2.20 4.38
CA TRP A 44 -3.91 2.66 3.03
C TRP A 44 -3.75 4.17 3.02
N LEU A 45 -2.49 4.64 3.11
CA LEU A 45 -2.14 6.06 3.13
C LEU A 45 -1.06 6.34 2.07
N PRO A 46 -1.41 6.42 0.79
CA PRO A 46 -0.42 6.57 -0.28
C PRO A 46 0.29 7.92 -0.26
N ASP A 47 -0.36 8.98 0.20
CA ASP A 47 0.10 10.37 -0.02
C ASP A 47 0.43 11.16 1.26
N VAL A 48 0.56 10.53 2.39
CA VAL A 48 0.89 11.18 3.68
C VAL A 48 2.41 11.36 3.83
N PHE A 49 2.83 12.57 4.20
CA PHE A 49 4.24 12.99 4.21
C PHE A 49 4.95 12.71 5.54
N GLY A 50 4.90 11.50 6.02
CA GLY A 50 5.59 11.03 7.22
C GLY A 50 4.66 10.32 8.20
N TYR A 51 5.26 9.46 9.03
CA TYR A 51 4.51 8.56 9.89
C TYR A 51 5.13 8.51 11.28
N THR A 52 4.28 8.67 12.31
CA THR A 52 4.71 8.55 13.70
C THR A 52 5.13 7.12 14.04
N ALA A 53 6.17 6.97 14.85
CA ALA A 53 6.63 5.66 15.34
C ALA A 53 5.58 4.92 16.20
N ALA A 54 4.53 5.57 16.67
CA ALA A 54 3.40 4.96 17.36
C ALA A 54 2.36 4.34 16.41
N LEU A 55 2.47 4.59 15.10
CA LEU A 55 1.46 4.13 14.14
C LEU A 55 1.27 2.61 14.09
N PRO A 56 2.33 1.76 14.13
CA PRO A 56 2.15 0.30 14.17
C PRO A 56 1.29 -0.17 15.34
N GLN A 57 1.45 0.39 16.53
CA GLN A 57 0.63 0.10 17.70
C GLN A 57 -0.85 0.43 17.43
N ILE A 58 -1.11 1.59 16.87
CA ILE A 58 -2.48 2.06 16.54
C ILE A 58 -3.11 1.12 15.50
N ILE A 59 -2.40 0.84 14.41
CA ILE A 59 -2.84 -0.05 13.34
C ILE A 59 -3.25 -1.42 13.93
N LYS A 60 -2.35 -2.03 14.71
CA LYS A 60 -2.58 -3.36 15.29
C LYS A 60 -3.78 -3.36 16.23
N LYS A 61 -3.88 -2.40 17.14
CA LYS A 61 -4.99 -2.31 18.11
C LYS A 61 -6.32 -1.95 17.46
N CYS A 62 -6.30 -1.31 16.29
CA CYS A 62 -7.49 -1.10 15.47
C CYS A 62 -7.87 -2.29 14.57
N GLY A 63 -7.18 -3.43 14.69
CA GLY A 63 -7.49 -4.68 13.99
C GLY A 63 -7.05 -4.68 12.52
N MET A 64 -6.01 -3.93 12.20
CA MET A 64 -5.30 -3.96 10.91
C MET A 64 -3.87 -4.50 11.15
N ASP A 65 -3.25 -5.09 10.14
CA ASP A 65 -1.93 -5.72 10.26
C ASP A 65 -1.01 -5.45 9.07
N THR A 66 -1.51 -4.73 8.09
CA THR A 66 -0.77 -4.33 6.90
C THR A 66 -0.88 -2.83 6.65
N PHE A 67 0.14 -2.27 6.00
CA PHE A 67 0.24 -0.85 5.72
C PHE A 67 0.78 -0.60 4.30
N MET A 68 0.14 0.30 3.57
CA MET A 68 0.59 0.73 2.26
C MET A 68 0.82 2.24 2.21
N THR A 69 1.94 2.63 1.67
CA THR A 69 2.30 4.02 1.35
C THR A 69 3.29 4.08 0.20
N ILE A 70 3.48 5.27 -0.39
CA ILE A 70 4.58 5.52 -1.34
C ILE A 70 5.52 6.64 -0.87
N LYS A 71 5.11 7.47 0.09
CA LYS A 71 5.80 8.74 0.38
C LYS A 71 7.17 8.60 1.03
N LEU A 72 7.52 7.46 1.61
CA LEU A 72 8.89 7.21 2.06
C LEU A 72 9.88 7.13 0.90
N SER A 73 9.40 6.93 -0.34
CA SER A 73 10.23 6.99 -1.55
C SER A 73 10.54 8.42 -2.02
N TRP A 74 9.87 9.44 -1.47
CA TRP A 74 10.04 10.86 -1.81
C TRP A 74 11.13 11.50 -0.93
N ASN A 75 12.30 10.90 -0.89
CA ASN A 75 13.43 11.41 -0.15
C ASN A 75 14.51 11.89 -1.14
N ASN A 76 14.97 13.13 -0.98
CA ASN A 76 15.95 13.75 -1.85
C ASN A 76 17.41 13.48 -1.43
N ILE A 77 17.62 12.88 -0.25
CA ILE A 77 18.96 12.68 0.31
C ILE A 77 19.33 11.19 0.30
N ASN A 78 18.44 10.34 0.81
CA ASN A 78 18.69 8.90 0.92
C ASN A 78 17.52 8.11 0.37
N ASP A 79 17.78 7.13 -0.47
CA ASP A 79 16.77 6.17 -0.88
C ASP A 79 16.36 5.30 0.31
N PHE A 80 15.05 5.17 0.54
CA PHE A 80 14.54 4.22 1.54
C PHE A 80 14.98 2.80 1.14
N PRO A 81 15.59 2.02 2.07
CA PRO A 81 16.27 0.78 1.73
C PRO A 81 15.35 -0.36 1.29
N HIS A 82 14.07 -0.33 1.61
CA HIS A 82 13.12 -1.43 1.41
C HIS A 82 11.84 -0.99 0.70
N HIS A 83 11.19 -1.93 0.00
CA HIS A 83 9.82 -1.80 -0.49
C HIS A 83 8.84 -2.66 0.31
N THR A 84 9.29 -3.82 0.79
CA THR A 84 8.50 -4.70 1.65
C THR A 84 9.30 -5.00 2.91
N PHE A 85 8.74 -4.67 4.07
CA PHE A 85 9.45 -4.82 5.35
C PHE A 85 8.50 -4.94 6.54
N ILE A 86 9.04 -5.35 7.69
CA ILE A 86 8.31 -5.36 8.95
C ILE A 86 8.63 -4.08 9.72
N TRP A 87 7.61 -3.27 9.94
CA TRP A 87 7.73 -2.08 10.77
C TRP A 87 7.41 -2.42 12.23
N ASN A 88 8.43 -2.31 13.08
CA ASN A 88 8.29 -2.48 14.52
C ASN A 88 7.91 -1.14 15.16
N GLY A 89 6.81 -1.11 15.89
CA GLY A 89 6.38 0.02 16.70
C GLY A 89 7.10 0.12 18.04
N LEU A 90 6.81 1.20 18.77
CA LEU A 90 7.39 1.47 20.10
C LEU A 90 7.03 0.41 21.17
N ASP A 91 5.96 -0.34 20.97
CA ASP A 91 5.45 -1.37 21.87
C ASP A 91 5.66 -2.79 21.30
N ASP A 92 6.62 -2.95 20.39
CA ASP A 92 6.90 -4.20 19.66
C ASP A 92 5.76 -4.70 18.75
N SER A 93 4.74 -3.90 18.54
CA SER A 93 3.73 -4.18 17.51
C SER A 93 4.36 -4.24 16.12
N LYS A 94 4.06 -5.28 15.36
CA LYS A 94 4.62 -5.53 14.03
C LYS A 94 3.57 -5.37 12.96
N VAL A 95 3.88 -4.60 11.92
CA VAL A 95 3.03 -4.35 10.76
C VAL A 95 3.81 -4.66 9.49
N LEU A 96 3.21 -5.45 8.59
CA LEU A 96 3.78 -5.69 7.27
C LEU A 96 3.51 -4.48 6.38
N VAL A 97 4.58 -3.85 5.90
CA VAL A 97 4.54 -2.68 5.04
C VAL A 97 4.89 -3.05 3.61
N HIS A 98 4.18 -2.44 2.66
CA HIS A 98 4.58 -2.48 1.26
C HIS A 98 4.49 -1.09 0.64
N MET A 99 5.56 -0.71 -0.05
CA MET A 99 5.62 0.49 -0.88
C MET A 99 5.67 0.07 -2.34
N PRO A 100 4.70 0.45 -3.17
CA PRO A 100 4.76 0.22 -4.61
C PRO A 100 6.09 0.66 -5.20
N PRO A 101 6.89 -0.26 -5.81
CA PRO A 101 8.26 0.07 -6.24
C PRO A 101 8.36 1.09 -7.36
N GLU A 102 7.28 1.30 -8.11
CA GLU A 102 7.21 2.39 -9.08
C GLU A 102 7.37 3.76 -8.41
N GLY A 103 6.94 3.90 -7.15
CA GLY A 103 6.95 5.14 -6.39
C GLY A 103 5.83 6.10 -6.78
N ASP A 104 4.74 5.56 -7.33
CA ASP A 104 3.58 6.30 -7.79
C ASP A 104 2.28 5.56 -7.41
N TYR A 105 1.21 6.30 -7.21
CA TYR A 105 -0.15 5.78 -7.06
C TYR A 105 -1.06 6.13 -8.24
N ASN A 106 -0.53 6.85 -9.24
CA ASN A 106 -1.20 7.27 -10.47
C ASN A 106 -0.65 6.55 -11.71
N SER A 107 -0.17 5.32 -11.57
CA SER A 107 0.47 4.62 -12.68
C SER A 107 -0.43 4.55 -13.92
N ASN A 108 0.17 4.79 -15.08
CA ASN A 108 -0.47 4.57 -16.38
C ASN A 108 -0.51 3.08 -16.78
N ALA A 109 0.02 2.19 -15.95
CA ALA A 109 0.08 0.75 -16.18
C ALA A 109 0.69 0.36 -17.54
N THR A 110 1.70 1.09 -17.99
CA THR A 110 2.40 0.84 -19.24
C THR A 110 3.46 -0.28 -19.09
N PRO A 111 3.92 -0.91 -20.19
CA PRO A 111 5.03 -1.86 -20.12
C PRO A 111 6.27 -1.28 -19.43
N TYR A 112 6.58 -0.01 -19.66
CA TYR A 112 7.68 0.68 -18.98
C TYR A 112 7.45 0.77 -17.46
N ALA A 113 6.23 1.06 -17.01
CA ALA A 113 5.92 1.14 -15.59
C ALA A 113 6.08 -0.24 -14.90
N PHE A 114 5.69 -1.32 -15.55
CA PHE A 114 5.88 -2.68 -15.03
C PHE A 114 7.36 -3.07 -14.98
N GLU A 115 8.12 -2.75 -16.00
CA GLU A 115 9.58 -2.96 -16.00
C GLU A 115 10.25 -2.14 -14.90
N LYS A 116 9.93 -0.86 -14.77
CA LYS A 116 10.42 0.02 -13.69
C LYS A 116 10.12 -0.56 -12.32
N THR A 117 8.90 -1.07 -12.08
CA THR A 117 8.51 -1.74 -10.84
C THR A 117 9.42 -2.93 -10.57
N TYR A 118 9.62 -3.80 -11.55
CA TYR A 118 10.52 -4.94 -11.42
C TYR A 118 11.96 -4.53 -11.14
N GLN A 119 12.48 -3.56 -11.86
CA GLN A 119 13.87 -3.09 -11.68
C GLN A 119 14.10 -2.55 -10.27
N LYS A 120 13.16 -1.75 -9.76
CA LYS A 120 13.29 -1.07 -8.47
C LYS A 120 12.99 -1.96 -7.27
N TYR A 121 12.18 -2.99 -7.39
CA TYR A 121 11.80 -3.83 -6.25
C TYR A 121 13.03 -4.43 -5.56
N LYS A 122 13.17 -4.19 -4.26
CA LYS A 122 14.40 -4.51 -3.51
C LYS A 122 14.38 -5.91 -2.92
N GLU A 123 13.22 -6.43 -2.51
CA GLU A 123 13.06 -7.72 -1.82
C GLU A 123 12.83 -8.90 -2.79
N LYS A 124 13.40 -8.87 -4.00
CA LYS A 124 13.27 -9.94 -5.01
C LYS A 124 13.77 -11.32 -4.55
N GLN A 125 14.66 -11.33 -3.54
CA GLN A 125 15.17 -12.58 -2.96
C GLN A 125 14.17 -13.23 -1.99
N VAL A 126 13.18 -12.47 -1.53
CA VAL A 126 12.16 -12.91 -0.57
C VAL A 126 10.83 -13.17 -1.26
N SER A 127 10.43 -12.27 -2.16
CA SER A 127 9.13 -12.36 -2.84
C SER A 127 9.24 -11.98 -4.31
N ASP A 128 8.49 -12.68 -5.15
CA ASP A 128 8.38 -12.45 -6.59
C ASP A 128 7.18 -11.55 -6.98
N ILE A 129 6.48 -10.98 -6.01
CA ILE A 129 5.32 -10.13 -6.24
C ILE A 129 5.53 -8.71 -5.72
N ALA A 130 5.01 -7.74 -6.46
CA ALA A 130 4.95 -6.34 -6.07
C ALA A 130 3.61 -5.73 -6.47
N LEU A 131 3.15 -4.72 -5.71
CA LEU A 131 1.93 -4.00 -5.99
C LEU A 131 2.22 -2.79 -6.89
N MET A 132 1.30 -2.53 -7.81
CA MET A 132 1.21 -1.28 -8.56
C MET A 132 -0.20 -0.73 -8.42
N SER A 133 -0.33 0.48 -7.91
CA SER A 133 -1.58 1.23 -7.94
C SER A 133 -1.68 1.98 -9.25
N PHE A 134 -2.77 1.80 -9.99
CA PHE A 134 -2.91 2.41 -11.32
C PHE A 134 -4.22 3.17 -11.48
N GLY A 135 -4.21 4.16 -12.34
CA GLY A 135 -5.34 5.02 -12.59
C GLY A 135 -5.11 6.45 -12.08
N ILE A 136 -6.13 7.29 -12.15
CA ILE A 136 -6.07 8.68 -11.70
C ILE A 136 -6.42 8.73 -10.22
N GLY A 137 -5.43 8.80 -9.34
CA GLY A 137 -5.60 8.92 -7.89
C GLY A 137 -5.66 10.37 -7.44
N ASP A 138 -4.75 11.19 -7.93
CA ASP A 138 -4.72 12.62 -7.66
C ASP A 138 -5.85 13.32 -8.43
N GLY A 139 -6.72 14.01 -7.69
CA GLY A 139 -7.95 14.58 -8.26
C GLY A 139 -9.17 13.65 -8.30
N GLY A 140 -9.07 12.42 -7.80
CA GLY A 140 -10.23 11.54 -7.52
C GLY A 140 -10.85 10.89 -8.75
N GLY A 141 -10.06 10.42 -9.71
CA GLY A 141 -10.57 9.83 -10.96
C GLY A 141 -10.65 8.31 -11.01
N GLY A 142 -9.66 7.61 -10.47
CA GLY A 142 -9.53 6.14 -10.59
C GLY A 142 -9.13 5.65 -11.99
N PRO A 143 -9.14 4.33 -12.25
CA PRO A 143 -8.74 3.76 -13.53
C PRO A 143 -9.83 3.95 -14.59
N GLY A 144 -9.48 4.61 -15.69
CA GLY A 144 -10.31 4.68 -16.89
C GLY A 144 -10.08 3.47 -17.81
N GLU A 145 -10.83 3.44 -18.92
CA GLU A 145 -10.76 2.38 -19.92
C GLU A 145 -9.33 2.16 -20.46
N TYR A 146 -8.61 3.25 -20.67
CA TYR A 146 -7.20 3.19 -21.10
C TYR A 146 -6.34 2.34 -20.16
N HIS A 147 -6.40 2.62 -18.86
CA HIS A 147 -5.61 1.90 -17.85
C HIS A 147 -5.95 0.41 -17.81
N ILE A 148 -7.24 0.09 -17.82
CA ILE A 148 -7.72 -1.30 -17.80
C ILE A 148 -7.26 -2.05 -19.05
N ASN A 149 -7.35 -1.42 -20.21
CA ASN A 149 -6.91 -2.01 -21.47
C ASN A 149 -5.38 -2.20 -21.51
N MET A 150 -4.61 -1.27 -20.94
CA MET A 150 -3.15 -1.42 -20.81
C MET A 150 -2.77 -2.62 -19.95
N VAL A 151 -3.38 -2.77 -18.77
CA VAL A 151 -3.13 -3.94 -17.91
C VAL A 151 -3.46 -5.23 -18.65
N LYS A 152 -4.65 -5.35 -19.27
CA LYS A 152 -5.06 -6.53 -20.02
C LYS A 152 -4.11 -6.90 -21.17
N ARG A 153 -3.58 -5.91 -21.89
CA ARG A 153 -2.60 -6.13 -22.97
C ARG A 153 -1.25 -6.61 -22.44
N CYS A 154 -0.91 -6.23 -21.18
CA CYS A 154 0.35 -6.58 -20.56
C CYS A 154 0.31 -7.94 -19.82
N GLU A 155 -0.86 -8.53 -19.55
CA GLU A 155 -0.99 -9.79 -18.78
C GLU A 155 -0.12 -10.93 -19.31
N ASN A 156 0.09 -11.02 -20.63
CA ASN A 156 0.90 -12.08 -21.26
C ASN A 156 1.98 -11.51 -22.19
N LEU A 157 2.40 -10.28 -21.98
CA LEU A 157 3.40 -9.66 -22.83
C LEU A 157 4.80 -10.21 -22.49
N ARG A 158 5.54 -10.63 -23.52
CA ARG A 158 6.92 -11.13 -23.36
C ARG A 158 7.85 -10.01 -22.95
N TYR A 159 8.88 -10.36 -22.20
CA TYR A 159 9.98 -9.48 -21.76
C TYR A 159 9.60 -8.43 -20.70
N ILE A 160 8.41 -8.50 -20.13
CA ILE A 160 8.03 -7.74 -18.94
C ILE A 160 7.59 -8.69 -17.83
N PRO A 161 7.52 -8.24 -16.57
CA PRO A 161 6.94 -9.04 -15.48
C PRO A 161 5.54 -9.52 -15.81
N ASN A 162 5.16 -10.67 -15.27
CA ASN A 162 3.78 -11.14 -15.38
C ASN A 162 2.85 -10.21 -14.60
N VAL A 163 1.85 -9.67 -15.28
CA VAL A 163 0.93 -8.68 -14.75
C VAL A 163 -0.43 -9.31 -14.51
N LYS A 164 -1.05 -9.02 -13.37
CA LYS A 164 -2.38 -9.50 -13.04
C LYS A 164 -3.14 -8.46 -12.22
N MET A 165 -4.37 -8.14 -12.64
CA MET A 165 -5.28 -7.36 -11.79
C MET A 165 -5.64 -8.14 -10.53
N SER A 166 -5.58 -7.48 -9.37
CA SER A 166 -5.84 -8.10 -8.08
C SER A 166 -6.45 -7.08 -7.11
N SER A 167 -6.89 -7.57 -5.96
CA SER A 167 -7.22 -6.74 -4.80
C SER A 167 -6.00 -6.56 -3.91
N SER A 168 -5.97 -5.49 -3.11
CA SER A 168 -4.92 -5.25 -2.13
C SER A 168 -4.91 -6.33 -1.04
N GLU A 169 -6.08 -6.79 -0.61
CA GLU A 169 -6.22 -7.89 0.35
C GLU A 169 -5.55 -9.17 -0.17
N SER A 170 -5.88 -9.58 -1.40
CA SER A 170 -5.27 -10.76 -2.03
C SER A 170 -3.74 -10.62 -2.20
N PHE A 171 -3.26 -9.41 -2.46
CA PHE A 171 -1.84 -9.12 -2.53
C PHE A 171 -1.16 -9.29 -1.17
N PHE A 172 -1.67 -8.65 -0.13
CA PHE A 172 -1.08 -8.76 1.22
C PHE A 172 -1.19 -10.17 1.79
N ASP A 173 -2.24 -10.92 1.49
CA ASP A 173 -2.35 -12.32 1.91
C ASP A 173 -1.27 -13.22 1.29
N LYS A 174 -0.81 -12.90 0.08
CA LYS A 174 0.33 -13.56 -0.53
C LYS A 174 1.64 -13.16 0.14
N LEU A 175 1.85 -11.85 0.37
CA LEU A 175 3.05 -11.36 1.06
C LEU A 175 3.19 -11.94 2.47
N LYS A 176 2.10 -12.14 3.19
CA LYS A 176 2.12 -12.71 4.54
C LYS A 176 2.70 -14.13 4.61
N LYS A 177 2.72 -14.86 3.51
CA LYS A 177 3.30 -16.21 3.48
C LYS A 177 4.81 -16.20 3.74
N ASP A 178 5.47 -15.13 3.35
CA ASP A 178 6.91 -14.94 3.46
C ASP A 178 7.28 -13.94 4.57
N VAL A 179 6.33 -13.61 5.47
CA VAL A 179 6.47 -12.54 6.47
C VAL A 179 7.68 -12.67 7.38
N SER A 180 8.11 -13.88 7.68
CA SER A 180 9.29 -14.14 8.51
C SER A 180 10.63 -13.84 7.84
N ASN A 181 10.64 -13.65 6.53
CA ASN A 181 11.84 -13.48 5.72
C ASN A 181 12.09 -12.00 5.33
N TYR A 182 11.12 -11.12 5.60
CA TYR A 182 11.29 -9.70 5.34
C TYR A 182 12.13 -8.99 6.40
N PRO A 183 12.92 -7.97 6.01
CA PRO A 183 13.71 -7.16 6.92
C PRO A 183 12.86 -6.37 7.92
#